data_8381679072f2af9c1369d91a6f00598c
#
_entry.id   8381679072f2af9c1369d91a6f00598c
#
_cell.length_a   1.000
_cell.length_b   1.000
_cell.length_c   1.000
_cell.angle_alpha   90.00
_cell.angle_beta   90.00
_cell.angle_gamma   90.00
#
_symmetry.space_group_name_H-M   'P 1'
#
loop_
_entity.id
_entity.type
_entity.pdbx_description
1 polymer ?
#
loop_
_entity_poly.entity_id
_entity_poly.type
_entity_poly.pdbx_seq_one_letter_code
_entity_poly.pdbx_strand_id
1 'polypeptide(L)'
;MSAGPTSVFGFLSASPNARTAGALDLGFGRSAALWSNSHDEVAYDSPEGHTFSLYLEGGGGTRRVDGRTVSGWPGALCVMPHRHQSDWVITAPFAFVHLYLPADELARAYAETFERDARLLDVPEVTFAEAPRLAVALRHVARAVADCDALAAESVMTETVALFLADPRWGGLRRRALTGGLAPHLARRIAAYVEAQLHGTIRLADLAAVADLSPFHLQRAFRASRGVSPQVYVAHRRTERAKVLLRGRDPIAAIALACGYSSQSHLTRAFRAATGTTPAAYRAGA
;
A
#
# COMPACT_ATOMS: atom_id res chain seq x y z
N MET A 1 -1.50 24.33 17.61
CA MET A 1 -1.78 24.42 16.16
C MET A 1 -1.98 22.98 15.69
N SER A 2 -3.19 22.61 15.26
CA SER A 2 -3.45 21.29 14.69
C SER A 2 -2.67 21.19 13.38
N ALA A 3 -1.86 20.14 13.21
CA ALA A 3 -1.23 19.87 11.92
C ALA A 3 -2.33 19.71 10.88
N GLY A 4 -2.20 20.36 9.71
CA GLY A 4 -3.13 20.21 8.60
C GLY A 4 -3.17 18.78 8.04
N PRO A 5 -4.09 18.50 7.13
CA PRO A 5 -4.17 17.17 6.51
C PRO A 5 -2.86 16.84 5.78
N THR A 6 -2.39 15.59 5.95
CA THR A 6 -1.13 15.11 5.37
C THR A 6 -1.31 14.09 4.25
N SER A 7 -2.54 13.63 4.00
CA SER A 7 -2.86 12.62 2.97
C SER A 7 -4.06 13.06 2.13
N VAL A 8 -4.20 12.51 0.92
CA VAL A 8 -5.37 12.77 0.06
C VAL A 8 -6.68 12.45 0.79
N PHE A 9 -6.71 11.39 1.61
CA PHE A 9 -7.85 11.08 2.47
C PHE A 9 -8.15 12.23 3.45
N GLY A 10 -7.12 12.76 4.09
CA GLY A 10 -7.27 13.87 5.03
C GLY A 10 -7.75 15.15 4.37
N PHE A 11 -7.24 15.49 3.18
CA PHE A 11 -7.70 16.66 2.41
C PHE A 11 -9.18 16.53 2.02
N LEU A 12 -9.61 15.36 1.51
CA LEU A 12 -11.02 15.13 1.20
C LEU A 12 -11.90 15.16 2.45
N SER A 13 -11.45 14.60 3.56
CA SER A 13 -12.18 14.64 4.83
C SER A 13 -12.34 16.06 5.39
N ALA A 14 -11.45 16.96 5.04
CA ALA A 14 -11.53 18.36 5.43
C ALA A 14 -12.42 19.21 4.50
N SER A 15 -12.76 18.72 3.30
CA SER A 15 -13.64 19.42 2.38
C SER A 15 -15.09 19.38 2.87
N PRO A 16 -15.80 20.50 2.84
CA PRO A 16 -17.22 20.55 3.21
C PRO A 16 -18.12 19.81 2.19
N ASN A 17 -17.64 19.57 0.98
CA ASN A 17 -18.43 19.03 -0.13
C ASN A 17 -18.15 17.55 -0.42
N ALA A 18 -16.99 17.03 0.02
CA ALA A 18 -16.69 15.61 -0.09
C ALA A 18 -17.41 14.80 1.01
N ARG A 19 -17.89 13.62 0.67
CA ARG A 19 -18.57 12.69 1.59
C ARG A 19 -18.01 11.28 1.40
N THR A 20 -17.69 10.62 2.51
CA THR A 20 -17.32 9.22 2.52
C THR A 20 -18.55 8.34 2.58
N ALA A 21 -18.74 7.46 1.60
CA ALA A 21 -19.80 6.44 1.62
C ALA A 21 -19.33 5.16 2.35
N GLY A 22 -18.04 4.97 2.54
CA GLY A 22 -17.44 3.86 3.28
C GLY A 22 -15.92 3.92 3.22
N ALA A 23 -15.27 3.34 4.23
CA ALA A 23 -13.82 3.22 4.27
C ALA A 23 -13.39 1.95 5.00
N LEU A 24 -12.28 1.33 4.55
CA LEU A 24 -11.66 0.17 5.15
C LEU A 24 -10.19 0.44 5.46
N ASP A 25 -9.78 0.08 6.67
CA ASP A 25 -8.37 -0.05 7.04
C ASP A 25 -7.87 -1.44 6.60
N LEU A 26 -6.81 -1.45 5.79
CA LEU A 26 -6.19 -2.66 5.22
C LEU A 26 -4.85 -2.99 5.90
N GLY A 27 -4.56 -2.31 7.01
CA GLY A 27 -3.33 -2.49 7.78
C GLY A 27 -2.09 -1.86 7.13
N PHE A 28 -1.01 -1.77 7.89
CA PHE A 28 0.25 -1.12 7.46
C PHE A 28 0.06 0.28 6.86
N GLY A 29 -0.96 1.03 7.32
CA GLY A 29 -1.29 2.35 6.80
C GLY A 29 -1.96 2.35 5.42
N ARG A 30 -2.31 1.18 4.87
CA ARG A 30 -3.08 1.03 3.64
C ARG A 30 -4.57 1.19 3.94
N SER A 31 -5.31 1.80 3.05
CA SER A 31 -6.76 1.93 3.20
C SER A 31 -7.45 2.12 1.86
N ALA A 32 -8.75 1.90 1.83
CA ALA A 32 -9.59 2.19 0.68
C ALA A 32 -10.85 2.91 1.12
N ALA A 33 -11.37 3.82 0.29
CA ALA A 33 -12.59 4.54 0.61
C ALA A 33 -13.42 4.86 -0.64
N LEU A 34 -14.74 4.85 -0.46
CA LEU A 34 -15.71 5.34 -1.41
C LEU A 34 -16.06 6.79 -1.09
N TRP A 35 -16.01 7.62 -2.10
CA TRP A 35 -16.27 9.04 -1.99
C TRP A 35 -17.31 9.50 -2.98
N SER A 36 -18.03 10.54 -2.59
CA SER A 36 -18.76 11.43 -3.50
C SER A 36 -18.34 12.87 -3.26
N ASN A 37 -18.30 13.66 -4.32
CA ASN A 37 -17.98 15.09 -4.23
C ASN A 37 -18.76 15.87 -5.30
N SER A 38 -19.01 17.15 -5.06
CA SER A 38 -19.77 18.02 -5.96
C SER A 38 -19.50 19.48 -5.63
N HIS A 39 -19.33 20.32 -6.68
CA HIS A 39 -19.17 21.77 -6.54
C HIS A 39 -18.10 22.16 -5.51
N ASP A 40 -16.86 21.71 -5.76
CA ASP A 40 -15.75 21.81 -4.83
C ASP A 40 -14.46 22.26 -5.53
N GLU A 41 -13.56 22.82 -4.75
CA GLU A 41 -12.17 23.07 -5.13
C GLU A 41 -11.27 22.39 -4.11
N VAL A 42 -10.47 21.45 -4.57
CA VAL A 42 -9.60 20.66 -3.69
C VAL A 42 -8.16 20.83 -4.14
N ALA A 43 -7.32 21.33 -3.24
CA ALA A 43 -5.88 21.41 -3.42
C ALA A 43 -5.19 20.35 -2.56
N TYR A 44 -4.47 19.44 -3.18
CA TYR A 44 -3.62 18.46 -2.50
C TYR A 44 -2.20 18.97 -2.45
N ASP A 45 -1.78 19.51 -1.31
CA ASP A 45 -0.43 20.00 -1.13
C ASP A 45 0.47 18.90 -0.54
N SER A 46 1.33 18.36 -1.40
CA SER A 46 2.37 17.38 -1.04
C SER A 46 1.84 16.19 -0.21
N PRO A 47 0.73 15.52 -0.60
CA PRO A 47 0.11 14.47 0.22
C PRO A 47 1.03 13.27 0.40
N GLU A 48 1.04 12.72 1.60
CA GLU A 48 1.76 11.49 1.92
C GLU A 48 1.04 10.25 1.34
N GLY A 49 1.82 9.29 0.88
CA GLY A 49 1.33 8.07 0.24
C GLY A 49 0.98 8.27 -1.24
N HIS A 50 0.75 7.16 -1.91
CA HIS A 50 0.20 7.12 -3.27
C HIS A 50 -1.31 6.92 -3.20
N THR A 51 -2.06 7.57 -4.09
CA THR A 51 -3.50 7.36 -4.22
C THR A 51 -3.82 6.90 -5.63
N PHE A 52 -4.52 5.77 -5.72
CA PHE A 52 -5.11 5.25 -6.95
C PHE A 52 -6.59 5.58 -6.92
N SER A 53 -7.06 6.35 -7.87
CA SER A 53 -8.44 6.82 -7.97
C SER A 53 -9.10 6.27 -9.22
N LEU A 54 -10.29 5.69 -9.07
CA LEU A 54 -11.15 5.33 -10.19
C LEU A 54 -12.48 6.06 -10.08
N TYR A 55 -12.88 6.74 -11.12
CA TYR A 55 -14.18 7.36 -11.23
C TYR A 55 -15.24 6.29 -11.50
N LEU A 56 -16.24 6.17 -10.61
CA LEU A 56 -17.30 5.18 -10.69
C LEU A 56 -18.49 5.73 -11.46
N GLU A 57 -18.89 6.98 -11.13
CA GLU A 57 -20.02 7.66 -11.72
C GLU A 57 -19.70 9.15 -11.92
N GLY A 58 -20.21 9.76 -12.96
CA GLY A 58 -19.98 11.17 -13.25
C GLY A 58 -18.56 11.47 -13.69
N GLY A 59 -18.02 12.62 -13.27
CA GLY A 59 -16.64 13.03 -13.52
C GLY A 59 -16.46 14.04 -14.66
N GLY A 60 -17.43 14.22 -15.54
CA GLY A 60 -17.36 15.20 -16.63
C GLY A 60 -17.20 16.65 -16.17
N GLY A 61 -17.60 16.95 -14.92
CA GLY A 61 -17.39 18.24 -14.27
C GLY A 61 -16.09 18.36 -13.48
N THR A 62 -15.23 17.33 -13.47
CA THR A 62 -13.98 17.33 -12.71
C THR A 62 -12.79 17.55 -13.65
N ARG A 63 -11.92 18.52 -13.31
CA ARG A 63 -10.72 18.84 -14.08
C ARG A 63 -9.60 19.29 -13.17
N ARG A 64 -8.37 19.11 -13.63
CA ARG A 64 -7.18 19.72 -13.00
C ARG A 64 -7.03 21.17 -13.44
N VAL A 65 -6.62 22.01 -12.50
CA VAL A 65 -6.38 23.44 -12.78
C VAL A 65 -4.93 23.69 -13.18
N ASP A 66 -4.02 22.90 -12.61
CA ASP A 66 -2.56 22.97 -12.78
C ASP A 66 -2.04 22.09 -13.92
N GLY A 67 -2.92 21.56 -14.77
CA GLY A 67 -2.60 20.62 -15.83
C GLY A 67 -3.38 20.82 -17.13
N ARG A 68 -3.52 19.74 -17.89
CA ARG A 68 -4.28 19.75 -19.14
C ARG A 68 -5.78 19.95 -18.84
N THR A 69 -6.46 20.73 -19.68
CA THR A 69 -7.92 20.94 -19.64
C THR A 69 -8.69 19.71 -20.16
N VAL A 70 -8.51 18.57 -19.51
CA VAL A 70 -9.26 17.34 -19.78
C VAL A 70 -10.19 17.10 -18.60
N SER A 71 -11.46 16.77 -18.87
CA SER A 71 -12.42 16.37 -17.84
C SER A 71 -12.39 14.86 -17.65
N GLY A 72 -12.78 14.40 -16.45
CA GLY A 72 -12.91 12.99 -16.16
C GLY A 72 -14.14 12.35 -16.81
N TRP A 73 -14.22 11.02 -16.70
CA TRP A 73 -15.36 10.21 -17.16
C TRP A 73 -15.49 8.96 -16.30
N PRO A 74 -16.65 8.27 -16.27
CA PRO A 74 -16.77 6.99 -15.57
C PRO A 74 -15.78 5.95 -16.10
N GLY A 75 -14.94 5.41 -15.23
CA GLY A 75 -13.84 4.50 -15.58
C GLY A 75 -12.48 5.17 -15.76
N ALA A 76 -12.41 6.50 -15.67
CA ALA A 76 -11.13 7.22 -15.70
C ALA A 76 -10.28 6.85 -14.47
N LEU A 77 -9.02 6.50 -14.72
CA LEU A 77 -8.00 6.25 -13.69
C LEU A 77 -7.18 7.51 -13.46
N CYS A 78 -6.97 7.85 -12.20
CA CYS A 78 -5.94 8.80 -11.78
C CYS A 78 -4.98 8.12 -10.80
N VAL A 79 -3.69 8.46 -10.90
CA VAL A 79 -2.66 8.09 -9.92
C VAL A 79 -2.02 9.38 -9.41
N MET A 80 -2.13 9.59 -8.13
CA MET A 80 -1.53 10.72 -7.42
C MET A 80 -0.32 10.20 -6.63
N PRO A 81 0.91 10.47 -7.09
CA PRO A 81 2.12 9.99 -6.44
C PRO A 81 2.35 10.66 -5.08
N HIS A 82 3.12 9.98 -4.24
CA HIS A 82 3.57 10.52 -2.96
C HIS A 82 4.22 11.90 -3.12
N ARG A 83 3.72 12.89 -2.34
CA ARG A 83 4.17 14.28 -2.33
C ARG A 83 4.02 15.02 -3.66
N HIS A 84 3.13 14.57 -4.51
CA HIS A 84 2.82 15.27 -5.75
C HIS A 84 1.64 16.22 -5.56
N GLN A 85 1.86 17.50 -5.80
CA GLN A 85 0.82 18.54 -5.68
C GLN A 85 -0.16 18.45 -6.84
N SER A 86 -1.46 18.68 -6.56
CA SER A 86 -2.48 18.78 -7.60
C SER A 86 -3.69 19.59 -7.15
N ASP A 87 -4.21 20.43 -8.03
CA ASP A 87 -5.36 21.31 -7.79
C ASP A 87 -6.53 20.89 -8.71
N TRP A 88 -7.71 20.73 -8.12
CA TRP A 88 -8.88 20.19 -8.77
C TRP A 88 -10.09 21.10 -8.62
N VAL A 89 -10.84 21.28 -9.71
CA VAL A 89 -12.15 21.93 -9.73
C VAL A 89 -13.21 20.91 -10.10
N ILE A 90 -14.28 20.87 -9.32
CA ILE A 90 -15.39 19.93 -9.43
C ILE A 90 -16.68 20.75 -9.58
N THR A 91 -17.28 20.71 -10.75
CA THR A 91 -18.47 21.53 -11.08
C THR A 91 -19.78 20.72 -11.13
N ALA A 92 -19.70 19.39 -11.02
CA ALA A 92 -20.85 18.49 -11.05
C ALA A 92 -20.64 17.30 -10.12
N PRO A 93 -21.69 16.64 -9.64
CA PRO A 93 -21.59 15.46 -8.80
C PRO A 93 -20.84 14.32 -9.47
N PHE A 94 -20.01 13.63 -8.72
CA PHE A 94 -19.36 12.38 -9.12
C PHE A 94 -19.06 11.49 -7.92
N ALA A 95 -18.93 10.18 -8.18
CA ALA A 95 -18.55 9.18 -7.20
C ALA A 95 -17.26 8.45 -7.65
N PHE A 96 -16.40 8.13 -6.70
CA PHE A 96 -15.12 7.52 -6.98
C PHE A 96 -14.64 6.64 -5.83
N VAL A 97 -13.74 5.70 -6.14
CA VAL A 97 -13.02 4.93 -5.14
C VAL A 97 -11.57 5.37 -5.11
N HIS A 98 -11.05 5.53 -3.91
CA HIS A 98 -9.63 5.71 -3.66
C HIS A 98 -9.05 4.49 -2.95
N LEU A 99 -7.89 4.03 -3.43
CA LEU A 99 -6.99 3.12 -2.74
C LEU A 99 -5.76 3.91 -2.34
N TYR A 100 -5.48 3.95 -1.04
CA TYR A 100 -4.36 4.69 -0.44
C TYR A 100 -3.25 3.72 -0.04
N LEU A 101 -2.05 3.96 -0.55
CA LEU A 101 -0.87 3.12 -0.30
C LEU A 101 0.29 3.98 0.22
N PRO A 102 0.84 3.71 1.42
CA PRO A 102 2.08 4.32 1.86
C PRO A 102 3.20 4.11 0.82
N ALA A 103 4.07 5.10 0.68
CA ALA A 103 5.13 5.03 -0.34
C ALA A 103 6.12 3.88 -0.10
N ASP A 104 6.39 3.56 1.17
CA ASP A 104 7.25 2.44 1.57
C ASP A 104 6.59 1.08 1.30
N GLU A 105 5.27 0.95 1.41
CA GLU A 105 4.55 -0.28 1.08
C GLU A 105 4.58 -0.59 -0.42
N LEU A 106 4.36 0.40 -1.27
CA LEU A 106 4.46 0.21 -2.71
C LEU A 106 5.91 -0.08 -3.14
N ALA A 107 6.88 0.62 -2.54
CA ALA A 107 8.30 0.39 -2.76
C ALA A 107 8.73 -1.02 -2.32
N ARG A 108 8.21 -1.52 -1.19
CA ARG A 108 8.42 -2.88 -0.72
C ARG A 108 7.84 -3.90 -1.70
N ALA A 109 6.57 -3.73 -2.09
CA ALA A 109 5.91 -4.62 -3.04
C ALA A 109 6.70 -4.72 -4.35
N TYR A 110 7.19 -3.58 -4.88
CA TYR A 110 8.06 -3.54 -6.04
C TYR A 110 9.36 -4.34 -5.83
N ALA A 111 10.05 -4.08 -4.71
CA ALA A 111 11.33 -4.74 -4.42
C ALA A 111 11.19 -6.26 -4.22
N GLU A 112 10.06 -6.72 -3.69
CA GLU A 112 9.76 -8.15 -3.53
C GLU A 112 9.35 -8.81 -4.85
N THR A 113 8.48 -8.15 -5.62
CA THR A 113 7.96 -8.71 -6.88
C THR A 113 9.05 -8.86 -7.95
N PHE A 114 9.94 -7.86 -8.07
CA PHE A 114 10.94 -7.83 -9.13
C PHE A 114 12.35 -8.19 -8.67
N GLU A 115 12.54 -8.48 -7.38
CA GLU A 115 13.86 -8.68 -6.74
C GLU A 115 14.85 -7.55 -7.05
N ARG A 116 14.34 -6.31 -7.13
CA ARG A 116 15.09 -5.10 -7.47
C ARG A 116 15.15 -4.13 -6.31
N ASP A 117 16.06 -3.17 -6.41
CA ASP A 117 16.17 -2.09 -5.43
C ASP A 117 14.92 -1.18 -5.51
N ALA A 118 14.29 -0.95 -4.35
CA ALA A 118 13.06 -0.16 -4.22
C ALA A 118 13.17 1.25 -4.81
N ARG A 119 14.38 1.83 -4.82
CA ARG A 119 14.66 3.18 -5.36
C ARG A 119 14.57 3.26 -6.89
N LEU A 120 14.45 2.12 -7.56
CA LEU A 120 14.20 2.06 -9.00
C LEU A 120 12.72 2.25 -9.35
N LEU A 121 11.82 2.13 -8.37
CA LEU A 121 10.41 2.44 -8.58
C LEU A 121 10.25 3.93 -8.83
N ASP A 122 9.58 4.25 -9.93
CA ASP A 122 9.12 5.60 -10.24
C ASP A 122 7.63 5.53 -10.52
N VAL A 123 6.84 6.17 -9.66
CA VAL A 123 5.39 6.21 -9.79
C VAL A 123 5.02 7.48 -10.55
N PRO A 124 4.57 7.40 -11.80
CA PRO A 124 4.19 8.56 -12.56
C PRO A 124 2.87 9.13 -12.05
N GLU A 125 2.70 10.42 -12.22
CA GLU A 125 1.39 11.02 -12.16
C GLU A 125 0.56 10.59 -13.37
N VAL A 126 -0.70 10.22 -13.10
CA VAL A 126 -1.68 9.87 -14.13
C VAL A 126 -2.96 10.64 -13.89
N THR A 127 -3.38 11.43 -14.87
CA THR A 127 -4.64 12.16 -14.84
C THR A 127 -5.51 11.69 -16.00
N PHE A 128 -6.65 11.07 -15.70
CA PHE A 128 -7.65 10.59 -16.64
C PHE A 128 -7.09 9.65 -17.73
N ALA A 129 -6.64 8.48 -17.31
CA ALA A 129 -6.19 7.45 -18.24
C ALA A 129 -7.18 6.30 -18.35
N GLU A 130 -7.19 5.68 -19.53
CA GLU A 130 -7.84 4.39 -19.73
C GLU A 130 -6.91 3.26 -19.29
N ALA A 131 -7.41 2.45 -18.35
CA ALA A 131 -6.70 1.30 -17.80
C ALA A 131 -7.68 0.17 -17.46
N PRO A 132 -8.23 -0.54 -18.46
CA PRO A 132 -9.35 -1.47 -18.24
C PRO A 132 -9.13 -2.49 -17.12
N ARG A 133 -7.93 -3.10 -17.05
CA ARG A 133 -7.60 -4.10 -16.02
C ARG A 133 -7.56 -3.49 -14.61
N LEU A 134 -6.91 -2.33 -14.45
CA LEU A 134 -6.87 -1.62 -13.17
C LEU A 134 -8.26 -1.08 -12.79
N ALA A 135 -9.04 -0.61 -13.77
CA ALA A 135 -10.40 -0.17 -13.53
C ALA A 135 -11.30 -1.29 -13.01
N VAL A 136 -11.16 -2.53 -13.52
CA VAL A 136 -11.88 -3.70 -13.00
C VAL A 136 -11.44 -3.99 -11.56
N ALA A 137 -10.14 -4.05 -11.28
CA ALA A 137 -9.63 -4.30 -9.93
C ALA A 137 -10.10 -3.23 -8.95
N LEU A 138 -10.03 -1.94 -9.30
CA LEU A 138 -10.51 -0.85 -8.43
C LEU A 138 -12.04 -0.85 -8.23
N ARG A 139 -12.85 -1.33 -9.20
CA ARG A 139 -14.28 -1.57 -8.96
C ARG A 139 -14.52 -2.68 -7.94
N HIS A 140 -13.69 -3.73 -7.96
CA HIS A 140 -13.75 -4.76 -6.93
C HIS A 140 -13.33 -4.21 -5.56
N VAL A 141 -12.34 -3.30 -5.48
CA VAL A 141 -12.03 -2.57 -4.24
C VAL A 141 -13.26 -1.79 -3.78
N ALA A 142 -13.92 -1.06 -4.69
CA ALA A 142 -15.13 -0.30 -4.37
C ALA A 142 -16.25 -1.19 -3.80
N ARG A 143 -16.46 -2.37 -4.40
CA ARG A 143 -17.44 -3.33 -3.92
C ARG A 143 -17.06 -3.87 -2.53
N ALA A 144 -15.82 -4.26 -2.33
CA ALA A 144 -15.35 -4.76 -1.03
C ALA A 144 -15.51 -3.69 0.08
N VAL A 145 -15.27 -2.40 -0.24
CA VAL A 145 -15.52 -1.28 0.69
C VAL A 145 -17.02 -1.16 1.00
N ALA A 146 -17.91 -1.24 -0.01
CA ALA A 146 -19.34 -1.16 0.18
C ALA A 146 -19.89 -2.33 1.04
N ASP A 147 -19.34 -3.54 0.83
CA ASP A 147 -19.71 -4.75 1.55
C ASP A 147 -19.02 -4.87 2.93
N CYS A 148 -18.14 -3.90 3.31
CA CYS A 148 -17.31 -3.92 4.52
C CYS A 148 -16.43 -5.18 4.62
N ASP A 149 -16.02 -5.75 3.48
CA ASP A 149 -15.20 -6.97 3.40
C ASP A 149 -13.70 -6.62 3.28
N ALA A 150 -13.04 -6.56 4.43
CA ALA A 150 -11.61 -6.22 4.49
C ALA A 150 -10.72 -7.29 3.83
N LEU A 151 -11.13 -8.57 3.85
CA LEU A 151 -10.36 -9.66 3.26
C LEU A 151 -10.41 -9.59 1.73
N ALA A 152 -11.60 -9.40 1.16
CA ALA A 152 -11.75 -9.18 -0.26
C ALA A 152 -11.00 -7.92 -0.70
N ALA A 153 -11.11 -6.82 0.05
CA ALA A 153 -10.39 -5.58 -0.23
C ALA A 153 -8.87 -5.76 -0.23
N GLU A 154 -8.30 -6.51 0.73
CA GLU A 154 -6.85 -6.82 0.77
C GLU A 154 -6.41 -7.65 -0.44
N SER A 155 -7.19 -8.66 -0.81
CA SER A 155 -6.90 -9.51 -1.96
C SER A 155 -6.87 -8.69 -3.26
N VAL A 156 -7.89 -7.88 -3.49
CA VAL A 156 -8.01 -7.06 -4.71
C VAL A 156 -7.00 -5.91 -4.71
N MET A 157 -6.65 -5.35 -3.56
CA MET A 157 -5.55 -4.38 -3.44
C MET A 157 -4.23 -5.00 -3.92
N THR A 158 -3.93 -6.22 -3.50
CA THR A 158 -2.72 -6.94 -3.93
C THR A 158 -2.70 -7.14 -5.45
N GLU A 159 -3.85 -7.51 -6.04
CA GLU A 159 -4.02 -7.60 -7.48
C GLU A 159 -3.82 -6.24 -8.16
N THR A 160 -4.43 -5.17 -7.61
CA THR A 160 -4.29 -3.80 -8.15
C THR A 160 -2.83 -3.36 -8.19
N VAL A 161 -2.08 -3.61 -7.11
CA VAL A 161 -0.65 -3.30 -7.04
C VAL A 161 0.14 -4.11 -8.06
N ALA A 162 -0.12 -5.41 -8.18
CA ALA A 162 0.56 -6.27 -9.15
C ALA A 162 0.28 -5.82 -10.61
N LEU A 163 -0.97 -5.49 -10.94
CA LEU A 163 -1.36 -4.98 -12.25
C LEU A 163 -0.69 -3.64 -12.58
N PHE A 164 -0.64 -2.73 -11.59
CA PHE A 164 0.02 -1.44 -11.76
C PHE A 164 1.53 -1.60 -12.02
N LEU A 165 2.20 -2.39 -11.20
CA LEU A 165 3.64 -2.61 -11.31
C LEU A 165 4.03 -3.38 -12.58
N ALA A 166 3.15 -4.23 -13.10
CA ALA A 166 3.37 -4.98 -14.34
C ALA A 166 3.08 -4.17 -15.61
N ASP A 167 2.36 -3.05 -15.52
CA ASP A 167 2.01 -2.25 -16.70
C ASP A 167 3.23 -1.40 -17.15
N PRO A 168 3.75 -1.61 -18.37
CA PRO A 168 4.94 -0.91 -18.84
C PRO A 168 4.76 0.61 -18.99
N ARG A 169 3.52 1.09 -19.01
CA ARG A 169 3.23 2.53 -19.07
C ARG A 169 3.56 3.21 -17.73
N TRP A 170 3.46 2.48 -16.61
CA TRP A 170 3.54 3.05 -15.26
C TRP A 170 4.57 2.38 -14.36
N GLY A 171 4.93 1.12 -14.63
CA GLY A 171 6.02 0.43 -13.93
C GLY A 171 7.41 0.96 -14.32
N GLY A 172 7.54 2.27 -14.50
CA GLY A 172 8.75 2.93 -14.98
C GLY A 172 9.97 2.62 -14.14
N LEU A 173 11.02 2.10 -14.78
CA LEU A 173 12.32 1.90 -14.15
C LEU A 173 13.15 3.16 -14.31
N ARG A 174 13.50 3.80 -13.23
CA ARG A 174 14.56 4.83 -13.26
C ARG A 174 15.88 4.16 -13.66
N ARG A 175 16.43 4.52 -14.80
CA ARG A 175 17.82 4.22 -15.16
C ARG A 175 18.74 5.15 -14.36
N ARG A 176 19.05 4.77 -13.12
CA ARG A 176 19.96 5.52 -12.27
C ARG A 176 21.02 4.59 -11.67
N ALA A 177 22.27 5.00 -11.66
CA ALA A 177 23.31 4.36 -10.85
C ALA A 177 22.95 4.55 -9.38
N LEU A 178 22.68 3.46 -8.67
CA LEU A 178 22.33 3.47 -7.25
C LEU A 178 23.59 3.23 -6.42
N THR A 179 23.81 4.07 -5.43
CA THR A 179 24.88 3.92 -4.43
C THR A 179 24.27 3.75 -3.03
N GLY A 180 24.96 3.06 -2.13
CA GLY A 180 24.58 2.98 -0.72
C GLY A 180 23.39 2.06 -0.37
N GLY A 181 23.01 1.14 -1.25
CA GLY A 181 22.05 0.05 -0.97
C GLY A 181 22.75 -1.27 -0.68
N LEU A 182 21.95 -2.33 -0.47
CA LEU A 182 22.44 -3.70 -0.39
C LEU A 182 22.74 -4.26 -1.79
N ALA A 183 23.86 -4.96 -1.91
CA ALA A 183 24.10 -5.78 -3.09
C ALA A 183 23.00 -6.87 -3.20
N PRO A 184 22.53 -7.22 -4.42
CA PRO A 184 21.42 -8.16 -4.58
C PRO A 184 21.64 -9.52 -3.89
N HIS A 185 22.87 -10.03 -3.87
CA HIS A 185 23.19 -11.28 -3.20
C HIS A 185 23.07 -11.18 -1.67
N LEU A 186 23.42 -10.03 -1.05
CA LEU A 186 23.24 -9.79 0.37
C LEU A 186 21.75 -9.67 0.73
N ALA A 187 20.97 -8.98 -0.11
CA ALA A 187 19.54 -8.89 0.07
C ALA A 187 18.85 -10.26 0.05
N ARG A 188 19.27 -11.16 -0.87
CA ARG A 188 18.79 -12.56 -0.93
C ARG A 188 19.22 -13.37 0.29
N ARG A 189 20.49 -13.24 0.74
CA ARG A 189 20.97 -13.93 1.95
C ARG A 189 20.19 -13.54 3.19
N ILE A 190 19.91 -12.25 3.37
CA ILE A 190 19.10 -11.75 4.49
C ILE A 190 17.67 -12.30 4.39
N ALA A 191 17.04 -12.26 3.22
CA ALA A 191 15.71 -12.80 3.02
C ALA A 191 15.65 -14.30 3.36
N ALA A 192 16.60 -15.10 2.88
CA ALA A 192 16.69 -16.54 3.20
C ALA A 192 16.88 -16.78 4.71
N TYR A 193 17.72 -16.00 5.36
CA TYR A 193 17.91 -16.08 6.82
C TYR A 193 16.60 -15.75 7.57
N VAL A 194 15.89 -14.69 7.18
CA VAL A 194 14.61 -14.31 7.78
C VAL A 194 13.60 -15.44 7.63
N GLU A 195 13.44 -16.03 6.44
CA GLU A 195 12.50 -17.14 6.22
C GLU A 195 12.83 -18.36 7.10
N ALA A 196 14.12 -18.72 7.22
CA ALA A 196 14.54 -19.84 8.05
C ALA A 196 14.31 -19.60 9.55
N GLN A 197 14.36 -18.35 10.00
CA GLN A 197 14.33 -17.97 11.43
C GLN A 197 13.00 -17.30 11.86
N LEU A 198 11.95 -17.31 11.01
CA LEU A 198 10.69 -16.62 11.32
C LEU A 198 10.06 -17.04 12.65
N HIS A 199 10.25 -18.28 13.06
CA HIS A 199 9.73 -18.84 14.31
C HIS A 199 10.46 -18.35 15.56
N GLY A 200 11.68 -17.84 15.40
CA GLY A 200 12.56 -17.44 16.49
C GLY A 200 12.69 -15.92 16.67
N THR A 201 13.57 -15.52 17.56
CA THR A 201 13.94 -14.11 17.72
C THR A 201 14.93 -13.72 16.63
N ILE A 202 14.59 -12.71 15.83
CA ILE A 202 15.48 -12.13 14.83
C ILE A 202 15.87 -10.73 15.31
N ARG A 203 17.15 -10.53 15.58
CA ARG A 203 17.70 -9.24 15.99
C ARG A 203 18.37 -8.54 14.80
N LEU A 204 18.43 -7.22 14.86
CA LEU A 204 19.13 -6.43 13.84
C LEU A 204 20.62 -6.84 13.73
N ALA A 205 21.23 -7.20 14.84
CA ALA A 205 22.62 -7.68 14.89
C ALA A 205 22.82 -9.00 14.12
N ASP A 206 21.82 -9.91 14.18
CA ASP A 206 21.88 -11.19 13.48
C ASP A 206 21.85 -10.96 11.95
N LEU A 207 20.97 -10.08 11.49
CA LEU A 207 20.87 -9.70 10.09
C LEU A 207 22.11 -8.95 9.61
N ALA A 208 22.71 -8.14 10.47
CA ALA A 208 23.96 -7.42 10.18
C ALA A 208 25.14 -8.38 10.01
N ALA A 209 25.23 -9.39 10.87
CA ALA A 209 26.24 -10.45 10.76
C ALA A 209 26.08 -11.26 9.46
N VAL A 210 24.84 -11.58 9.03
CA VAL A 210 24.58 -12.25 7.74
C VAL A 210 25.14 -11.45 6.56
N ALA A 211 25.10 -10.12 6.64
CA ALA A 211 25.55 -9.23 5.56
C ALA A 211 27.00 -8.75 5.70
N ASP A 212 27.66 -9.08 6.79
CA ASP A 212 28.97 -8.54 7.19
C ASP A 212 28.98 -7.00 7.24
N LEU A 213 27.95 -6.44 7.87
CA LEU A 213 27.75 -5.00 8.03
C LEU A 213 27.55 -4.65 9.51
N SER A 214 27.81 -3.39 9.87
CA SER A 214 27.32 -2.88 11.15
C SER A 214 25.80 -2.77 11.16
N PRO A 215 25.13 -2.90 12.33
CA PRO A 215 23.67 -2.76 12.43
C PRO A 215 23.14 -1.44 11.84
N PHE A 216 23.83 -0.33 12.07
CA PHE A 216 23.48 0.98 11.51
C PHE A 216 23.58 1.00 9.97
N HIS A 217 24.64 0.44 9.43
CA HIS A 217 24.86 0.35 7.97
C HIS A 217 23.81 -0.55 7.33
N LEU A 218 23.55 -1.73 7.94
CA LEU A 218 22.50 -2.62 7.47
C LEU A 218 21.14 -1.91 7.44
N GLN A 219 20.73 -1.28 8.53
CA GLN A 219 19.41 -0.63 8.62
C GLN A 219 19.22 0.38 7.48
N ARG A 220 20.22 1.22 7.23
CA ARG A 220 20.16 2.23 6.17
C ARG A 220 20.17 1.61 4.77
N ALA A 221 21.07 0.66 4.51
CA ALA A 221 21.20 0.01 3.20
C ALA A 221 19.98 -0.88 2.89
N PHE A 222 19.44 -1.59 3.89
CA PHE A 222 18.26 -2.42 3.74
C PHE A 222 17.03 -1.57 3.41
N ARG A 223 16.79 -0.50 4.19
CA ARG A 223 15.67 0.42 3.92
C ARG A 223 15.76 1.05 2.53
N ALA A 224 16.96 1.45 2.11
CA ALA A 224 17.17 1.97 0.77
C ALA A 224 16.80 0.96 -0.32
N SER A 225 17.21 -0.31 -0.16
CA SER A 225 17.01 -1.35 -1.19
C SER A 225 15.66 -2.05 -1.14
N ARG A 226 15.00 -2.11 0.04
CA ARG A 226 13.73 -2.82 0.24
C ARG A 226 12.53 -1.91 0.51
N GLY A 227 12.75 -0.60 0.62
CA GLY A 227 11.71 0.39 0.91
C GLY A 227 11.37 0.48 2.40
N VAL A 228 11.46 -0.62 3.15
CA VAL A 228 11.09 -0.72 4.57
C VAL A 228 12.28 -1.08 5.45
N SER A 229 12.16 -0.85 6.77
CA SER A 229 13.18 -1.27 7.72
C SER A 229 13.24 -2.80 7.86
N PRO A 230 14.38 -3.38 8.34
CA PRO A 230 14.48 -4.81 8.59
C PRO A 230 13.38 -5.35 9.52
N GLN A 231 13.01 -4.59 10.56
CA GLN A 231 11.97 -4.98 11.51
C GLN A 231 10.58 -5.05 10.85
N VAL A 232 10.25 -4.04 10.04
CA VAL A 232 8.99 -4.02 9.28
C VAL A 232 8.96 -5.17 8.29
N TYR A 233 10.07 -5.45 7.60
CA TYR A 233 10.18 -6.60 6.69
C TYR A 233 9.90 -7.93 7.40
N VAL A 234 10.53 -8.17 8.58
CA VAL A 234 10.28 -9.38 9.38
C VAL A 234 8.81 -9.47 9.80
N ALA A 235 8.20 -8.34 10.22
CA ALA A 235 6.78 -8.31 10.60
C ALA A 235 5.87 -8.69 9.41
N HIS A 236 6.15 -8.20 8.20
CA HIS A 236 5.44 -8.60 6.99
C HIS A 236 5.56 -10.11 6.74
N ARG A 237 6.79 -10.66 6.75
CA ARG A 237 7.01 -12.09 6.49
C ARG A 237 6.30 -12.98 7.51
N ARG A 238 6.28 -12.59 8.80
CA ARG A 238 5.53 -13.28 9.85
C ARG A 238 4.02 -13.22 9.61
N THR A 239 3.51 -12.08 9.18
CA THR A 239 2.08 -11.93 8.85
C THR A 239 1.70 -12.82 7.67
N GLU A 240 2.49 -12.84 6.60
CA GLU A 240 2.23 -13.70 5.44
C GLU A 240 2.27 -15.19 5.82
N ARG A 241 3.25 -15.61 6.64
CA ARG A 241 3.28 -16.97 7.18
C ARG A 241 2.03 -17.28 8.03
N ALA A 242 1.59 -16.34 8.87
CA ALA A 242 0.38 -16.52 9.68
C ALA A 242 -0.87 -16.68 8.79
N LYS A 243 -1.01 -15.90 7.72
CA LYS A 243 -2.11 -16.04 6.75
C LYS A 243 -2.16 -17.45 6.14
N VAL A 244 -1.01 -18.00 5.76
CA VAL A 244 -0.93 -19.36 5.21
C VAL A 244 -1.38 -20.39 6.25
N LEU A 245 -0.87 -20.29 7.49
CA LEU A 245 -1.21 -21.25 8.55
C LEU A 245 -2.67 -21.11 9.03
N LEU A 246 -3.24 -19.91 8.97
CA LEU A 246 -4.64 -19.66 9.33
C LEU A 246 -5.65 -20.34 8.40
N ARG A 247 -5.27 -20.72 7.19
CA ARG A 247 -6.11 -21.54 6.29
C ARG A 247 -6.25 -22.98 6.78
N GLY A 248 -5.37 -23.41 7.67
CA GLY A 248 -5.45 -24.70 8.34
C GLY A 248 -6.29 -24.68 9.62
N ARG A 249 -6.25 -25.79 10.36
CA ARG A 249 -7.04 -25.98 11.60
C ARG A 249 -6.24 -25.84 12.89
N ASP A 250 -4.95 -25.50 12.79
CA ASP A 250 -4.10 -25.39 13.97
C ASP A 250 -4.63 -24.31 14.94
N PRO A 251 -4.50 -24.54 16.26
CA PRO A 251 -4.84 -23.51 17.25
C PRO A 251 -4.10 -22.20 16.98
N ILE A 252 -4.78 -21.07 17.10
CA ILE A 252 -4.17 -19.75 16.85
C ILE A 252 -2.95 -19.51 17.77
N ALA A 253 -2.96 -20.08 18.98
CA ALA A 253 -1.82 -20.04 19.89
C ALA A 253 -0.59 -20.77 19.31
N ALA A 254 -0.78 -21.94 18.67
CA ALA A 254 0.30 -22.67 18.02
C ALA A 254 0.83 -21.93 16.79
N ILE A 255 -0.06 -21.32 15.99
CA ILE A 255 0.33 -20.46 14.86
C ILE A 255 1.15 -19.26 15.34
N ALA A 256 0.77 -18.65 16.49
CA ALA A 256 1.54 -17.54 17.05
C ALA A 256 3.00 -17.93 17.29
N LEU A 257 3.22 -19.06 17.96
CA LEU A 257 4.58 -19.57 18.23
C LEU A 257 5.32 -19.93 16.93
N ALA A 258 4.66 -20.61 16.01
CA ALA A 258 5.24 -20.95 14.69
C ALA A 258 5.66 -19.74 13.85
N CYS A 259 5.03 -18.59 14.09
CA CYS A 259 5.36 -17.32 13.43
C CYS A 259 6.29 -16.42 14.28
N GLY A 260 6.82 -16.90 15.41
CA GLY A 260 7.78 -16.17 16.24
C GLY A 260 7.16 -15.07 17.12
N TYR A 261 5.86 -15.20 17.43
CA TYR A 261 5.18 -14.36 18.42
C TYR A 261 5.18 -15.05 19.80
N SER A 262 5.37 -14.28 20.85
CA SER A 262 5.44 -14.82 22.21
C SER A 262 4.10 -15.34 22.78
N SER A 263 2.98 -14.96 22.16
CA SER A 263 1.64 -15.35 22.59
C SER A 263 0.60 -15.12 21.48
N GLN A 264 -0.57 -15.75 21.62
CA GLN A 264 -1.73 -15.50 20.76
C GLN A 264 -2.15 -14.02 20.78
N SER A 265 -2.12 -13.36 21.94
CA SER A 265 -2.48 -11.95 22.08
C SER A 265 -1.49 -11.04 21.33
N HIS A 266 -0.19 -11.39 21.33
CA HIS A 266 0.82 -10.70 20.56
C HIS A 266 0.59 -10.86 19.05
N LEU A 267 0.35 -12.08 18.58
CA LEU A 267 -0.04 -12.34 17.18
C LEU A 267 -1.29 -11.52 16.82
N THR A 268 -2.36 -11.58 17.64
CA THR A 268 -3.63 -10.91 17.34
C THR A 268 -3.45 -9.41 17.13
N ARG A 269 -2.67 -8.76 18.01
CA ARG A 269 -2.38 -7.33 17.89
C ARG A 269 -1.56 -7.00 16.64
N ALA A 270 -0.46 -7.74 16.41
CA ALA A 270 0.40 -7.55 15.25
C ALA A 270 -0.33 -7.84 13.94
N PHE A 271 -1.11 -8.91 13.89
CA PHE A 271 -1.88 -9.31 12.72
C PHE A 271 -2.97 -8.29 12.38
N ARG A 272 -3.69 -7.78 13.40
CA ARG A 272 -4.69 -6.74 13.19
C ARG A 272 -4.07 -5.44 12.71
N ALA A 273 -2.93 -5.03 13.25
CA ALA A 273 -2.19 -3.85 12.76
C ALA A 273 -1.71 -4.03 11.31
N ALA A 274 -1.44 -5.28 10.90
CA ALA A 274 -0.93 -5.59 9.57
C ALA A 274 -2.02 -5.82 8.51
N THR A 275 -3.24 -6.22 8.91
CA THR A 275 -4.30 -6.67 7.98
C THR A 275 -5.65 -5.98 8.21
N GLY A 276 -5.77 -5.12 9.23
CA GLY A 276 -7.04 -4.52 9.63
C GLY A 276 -7.99 -5.46 10.38
N THR A 277 -7.76 -6.78 10.37
CA THR A 277 -8.65 -7.80 10.96
C THR A 277 -7.94 -8.72 11.95
N THR A 278 -8.70 -9.48 12.74
CA THR A 278 -8.10 -10.45 13.69
C THR A 278 -7.79 -11.79 13.02
N PRO A 279 -6.84 -12.60 13.54
CA PRO A 279 -6.57 -13.95 13.02
C PRO A 279 -7.81 -14.85 12.99
N ALA A 280 -8.69 -14.74 14.00
CA ALA A 280 -9.91 -15.51 14.07
C ALA A 280 -10.91 -15.10 12.97
N ALA A 281 -11.12 -13.80 12.77
CA ALA A 281 -11.99 -13.30 11.70
C ALA A 281 -11.41 -13.63 10.32
N TYR A 282 -10.09 -13.49 10.14
CA TYR A 282 -9.40 -13.88 8.89
C TYR A 282 -9.63 -15.35 8.56
N ARG A 283 -9.48 -16.26 9.55
CA ARG A 283 -9.76 -17.70 9.37
C ARG A 283 -11.20 -17.98 8.98
N ALA A 284 -12.16 -17.26 9.57
CA ALA A 284 -13.58 -17.46 9.30
C ALA A 284 -14.00 -17.02 7.89
N GLY A 285 -13.25 -16.08 7.29
CA GLY A 285 -13.49 -15.58 5.92
C GLY A 285 -12.61 -16.22 4.85
N ALA A 286 -11.66 -17.08 5.25
CA ALA A 286 -10.75 -17.78 4.34
C ALA A 286 -11.24 -19.21 4.07
#